data_0f657586b08da8c55c25b22eea1856a7
#
_entry.id   0f657586b08da8c55c25b22eea1856a7
#
_cell.length_a   1.000
_cell.length_b   1.000
_cell.length_c   1.000
_cell.angle_alpha   90.00
_cell.angle_beta   90.00
_cell.angle_gamma   90.00
#
_symmetry.space_group_name_H-M   'P 1'
#
loop_
_entity.id
_entity.type
_entity.pdbx_description
1 polymer ?
#
loop_
_entity_poly.entity_id
_entity_poly.type
_entity_poly.pdbx_seq_one_letter_code
_entity_poly.pdbx_strand_id
1 'polypeptide(L)'
;MISLEGMYDLHMHPAPSIQKRKFTALESVRLGSEERMGGLLFLDHTYNTQSMTDTINEMGFQTKAFGAIMLNEAVGGLNPSVVEIALALGTKQIQMPTYSSRNHQNMYGDDQKVFPYKKRVKPYYILGDEGRLLSQVEEILELIKGTNSFLGCGHLSVAEVDALVKRARETGCRVLANAVSTDMPDYPVDAQKRWADQGVFIEHAYMAITEVPHVTVPVERIVKQIRTVGAEWCVLGTDSGNMRLPDNVTALRNFVERLMAAGITEKEIDLMTRRNPRIVLGIV
;
A
#
# COMPACT_ATOMS: atom_id res chain seq x y z
N MET A 1 6.41 6.02 25.90
CA MET A 1 6.40 5.13 24.71
C MET A 1 4.96 5.05 24.24
N ILE A 2 4.68 5.28 22.95
CA ILE A 2 3.33 5.30 22.41
C ILE A 2 2.78 3.87 22.30
N SER A 3 1.53 3.66 22.73
CA SER A 3 0.82 2.39 22.58
C SER A 3 0.41 2.16 21.12
N LEU A 4 0.72 0.98 20.58
CA LEU A 4 0.28 0.56 19.26
C LEU A 4 -1.01 -0.27 19.29
N GLU A 5 -1.63 -0.43 20.46
CA GLU A 5 -2.87 -1.20 20.61
C GLU A 5 -3.95 -0.75 19.64
N GLY A 6 -4.51 -1.69 18.90
CA GLY A 6 -5.54 -1.44 17.89
C GLY A 6 -5.08 -0.74 16.61
N MET A 7 -3.80 -0.35 16.48
CA MET A 7 -3.28 0.24 15.25
C MET A 7 -3.12 -0.82 14.14
N TYR A 8 -3.20 -0.36 12.90
CA TYR A 8 -3.00 -1.15 11.69
C TYR A 8 -1.79 -0.63 10.91
N ASP A 9 -1.08 -1.53 10.25
CA ASP A 9 -0.08 -1.22 9.24
C ASP A 9 -0.49 -1.90 7.92
N LEU A 10 -0.87 -1.10 6.93
CA LEU A 10 -1.38 -1.60 5.65
C LEU A 10 -0.31 -1.72 4.56
N HIS A 11 0.98 -1.62 4.93
CA HIS A 11 2.05 -1.68 3.95
C HIS A 11 3.32 -2.33 4.50
N MET A 12 3.46 -3.64 4.27
CA MET A 12 4.63 -4.39 4.71
C MET A 12 5.07 -5.42 3.68
N HIS A 13 6.38 -5.61 3.57
CA HIS A 13 7.03 -6.57 2.66
C HIS A 13 7.83 -7.63 3.43
N PRO A 14 7.20 -8.66 4.02
CA PRO A 14 7.90 -9.68 4.80
C PRO A 14 8.52 -10.77 3.91
N ALA A 15 9.35 -11.64 4.52
CA ALA A 15 9.66 -12.95 3.97
C ALA A 15 8.46 -13.93 4.22
N PRO A 16 8.27 -14.97 3.37
CA PRO A 16 9.09 -15.31 2.21
C PRO A 16 8.92 -14.32 1.06
N SER A 17 10.00 -14.02 0.38
CA SER A 17 10.02 -13.15 -0.80
C SER A 17 11.24 -13.47 -1.66
N ILE A 18 11.19 -13.21 -2.97
CA ILE A 18 12.36 -13.31 -3.83
C ILE A 18 13.43 -12.27 -3.45
N GLN A 19 13.02 -11.15 -2.90
CA GLN A 19 13.93 -10.17 -2.31
C GLN A 19 14.26 -10.56 -0.86
N LYS A 20 15.52 -10.37 -0.48
CA LYS A 20 15.92 -10.60 0.91
C LYS A 20 15.16 -9.63 1.84
N ARG A 21 14.39 -10.19 2.77
CA ARG A 21 13.61 -9.45 3.76
C ARG A 21 14.17 -9.67 5.16
N LYS A 22 13.99 -8.68 6.03
CA LYS A 22 14.56 -8.70 7.39
C LYS A 22 13.78 -9.60 8.33
N PHE A 23 12.44 -9.64 8.19
CA PHE A 23 11.52 -10.40 9.03
C PHE A 23 10.58 -11.23 8.18
N THR A 24 10.14 -12.36 8.72
CA THR A 24 9.06 -13.17 8.15
C THR A 24 7.69 -12.55 8.48
N ALA A 25 6.66 -12.92 7.74
CA ALA A 25 5.29 -12.54 8.04
C ALA A 25 4.86 -13.02 9.44
N LEU A 26 5.25 -14.24 9.81
CA LEU A 26 4.96 -14.81 11.12
C LEU A 26 5.62 -14.02 12.27
N GLU A 27 6.90 -13.68 12.12
CA GLU A 27 7.60 -12.83 13.10
C GLU A 27 6.94 -11.47 13.25
N SER A 28 6.54 -10.86 12.13
CA SER A 28 5.85 -9.56 12.12
C SER A 28 4.51 -9.60 12.85
N VAL A 29 3.70 -10.66 12.64
CA VAL A 29 2.41 -10.83 13.34
C VAL A 29 2.63 -11.10 14.84
N ARG A 30 3.65 -11.87 15.21
CA ARG A 30 3.99 -12.11 16.61
C ARG A 30 4.33 -10.80 17.32
N LEU A 31 5.23 -10.00 16.77
CA LEU A 31 5.60 -8.68 17.30
C LEU A 31 4.38 -7.76 17.40
N GLY A 32 3.54 -7.72 16.35
CA GLY A 32 2.30 -6.96 16.38
C GLY A 32 1.35 -7.41 17.48
N SER A 33 1.27 -8.72 17.72
CA SER A 33 0.41 -9.28 18.79
C SER A 33 0.91 -8.97 20.20
N GLU A 34 2.22 -8.93 20.41
CA GLU A 34 2.82 -8.48 21.67
C GLU A 34 2.44 -7.04 22.00
N GLU A 35 2.26 -6.19 20.98
CA GLU A 35 1.81 -4.80 21.09
C GLU A 35 0.29 -4.63 20.91
N ARG A 36 -0.46 -5.73 20.78
CA ARG A 36 -1.92 -5.75 20.57
C ARG A 36 -2.39 -4.92 19.37
N MET A 37 -1.60 -4.88 18.29
CA MET A 37 -1.99 -4.24 17.04
C MET A 37 -3.25 -4.88 16.46
N GLY A 38 -4.07 -4.07 15.76
CA GLY A 38 -5.31 -4.55 15.13
C GLY A 38 -5.05 -5.44 13.91
N GLY A 39 -4.07 -5.09 13.08
CA GLY A 39 -3.74 -5.89 11.92
C GLY A 39 -2.59 -5.39 11.08
N LEU A 40 -2.08 -6.28 10.23
CA LEU A 40 -0.95 -6.07 9.32
C LEU A 40 -1.34 -6.55 7.92
N LEU A 41 -1.12 -5.74 6.90
CA LEU A 41 -1.31 -6.13 5.50
C LEU A 41 0.04 -6.39 4.83
N PHE A 42 0.16 -7.58 4.25
CA PHE A 42 1.39 -8.05 3.64
C PHE A 42 1.33 -8.00 2.12
N LEU A 43 2.37 -7.42 1.55
CA LEU A 43 2.56 -7.20 0.12
C LEU A 43 3.79 -7.97 -0.36
N ASP A 44 3.68 -8.60 -1.53
CA ASP A 44 4.85 -9.10 -2.28
C ASP A 44 4.68 -8.78 -3.76
N HIS A 45 5.80 -8.44 -4.40
CA HIS A 45 5.79 -8.03 -5.81
C HIS A 45 5.61 -9.18 -6.78
N THR A 46 5.66 -10.44 -6.32
CA THR A 46 5.79 -11.62 -7.18
C THR A 46 4.74 -12.70 -6.96
N TYR A 47 3.94 -12.61 -5.90
CA TYR A 47 2.87 -13.58 -5.62
C TYR A 47 1.74 -12.96 -4.77
N ASN A 48 0.59 -13.66 -4.72
CA ASN A 48 -0.52 -13.32 -3.83
C ASN A 48 -0.23 -13.83 -2.41
N THR A 49 -0.23 -12.94 -1.43
CA THR A 49 0.11 -13.25 -0.03
C THR A 49 -1.05 -13.83 0.78
N GLN A 50 -2.27 -13.95 0.21
CA GLN A 50 -3.47 -14.35 0.96
C GLN A 50 -3.33 -15.71 1.63
N SER A 51 -2.89 -16.74 0.92
CA SER A 51 -2.76 -18.09 1.50
C SER A 51 -1.78 -18.14 2.67
N MET A 52 -0.72 -17.33 2.63
CA MET A 52 0.22 -17.19 3.74
C MET A 52 -0.46 -16.53 4.95
N THR A 53 -1.24 -15.47 4.73
CA THR A 53 -1.94 -14.76 5.81
C THR A 53 -3.03 -15.61 6.45
N ASP A 54 -3.76 -16.41 5.69
CA ASP A 54 -4.75 -17.34 6.22
C ASP A 54 -4.11 -18.36 7.15
N THR A 55 -3.02 -18.99 6.72
CA THR A 55 -2.25 -19.93 7.55
C THR A 55 -1.78 -19.29 8.87
N ILE A 56 -1.31 -18.03 8.84
CA ILE A 56 -0.89 -17.32 10.04
C ILE A 56 -2.09 -17.02 10.95
N ASN A 57 -3.23 -16.64 10.37
CA ASN A 57 -4.45 -16.35 11.15
C ASN A 57 -4.99 -17.59 11.89
N GLU A 58 -4.82 -18.80 11.33
CA GLU A 58 -5.18 -20.06 11.99
C GLU A 58 -4.35 -20.35 13.25
N MET A 59 -3.17 -19.74 13.40
CA MET A 59 -2.33 -19.87 14.59
C MET A 59 -2.89 -19.13 15.82
N GLY A 60 -3.96 -18.35 15.66
CA GLY A 60 -4.68 -17.72 16.76
C GLY A 60 -4.04 -16.48 17.37
N PHE A 61 -3.14 -15.80 16.65
CA PHE A 61 -2.60 -14.51 17.09
C PHE A 61 -3.70 -13.44 17.19
N GLN A 62 -3.53 -12.49 18.13
CA GLN A 62 -4.48 -11.37 18.28
C GLN A 62 -4.45 -10.44 17.07
N THR A 63 -3.26 -10.07 16.59
CA THR A 63 -3.08 -9.25 15.39
C THR A 63 -3.47 -10.04 14.14
N LYS A 64 -4.36 -9.48 13.32
CA LYS A 64 -4.82 -10.12 12.09
C LYS A 64 -3.88 -9.83 10.92
N ALA A 65 -3.60 -10.86 10.14
CA ALA A 65 -2.88 -10.75 8.88
C ALA A 65 -3.86 -10.61 7.71
N PHE A 66 -3.56 -9.70 6.78
CA PHE A 66 -4.33 -9.47 5.56
C PHE A 66 -3.44 -9.65 4.34
N GLY A 67 -3.98 -10.28 3.30
CA GLY A 67 -3.26 -10.55 2.07
C GLY A 67 -3.51 -9.50 0.98
N ALA A 68 -2.58 -9.45 0.06
CA ALA A 68 -2.62 -8.59 -1.12
C ALA A 68 -2.08 -9.29 -2.35
N ILE A 69 -2.45 -8.80 -3.52
CA ILE A 69 -1.81 -9.11 -4.79
C ILE A 69 -1.44 -7.81 -5.51
N MET A 70 -0.19 -7.73 -5.97
CA MET A 70 0.28 -6.65 -6.84
C MET A 70 0.27 -7.12 -8.28
N LEU A 71 -0.42 -6.41 -9.18
CA LEU A 71 -0.61 -6.80 -10.57
C LEU A 71 0.64 -6.53 -11.43
N ASN A 72 1.79 -6.99 -10.92
CA ASN A 72 3.05 -7.00 -11.66
C ASN A 72 3.09 -8.14 -12.67
N GLU A 73 4.04 -8.09 -13.59
CA GLU A 73 4.26 -9.13 -14.59
C GLU A 73 4.40 -10.53 -13.98
N ALA A 74 5.02 -10.64 -12.81
CA ALA A 74 5.27 -11.92 -12.13
C ALA A 74 3.99 -12.69 -11.76
N VAL A 75 2.88 -11.98 -11.54
CA VAL A 75 1.57 -12.59 -11.24
C VAL A 75 0.63 -12.60 -12.45
N GLY A 76 1.11 -12.20 -13.65
CA GLY A 76 0.32 -12.18 -14.87
C GLY A 76 -0.15 -10.78 -15.29
N GLY A 77 0.26 -9.71 -14.59
CA GLY A 77 -0.05 -8.32 -14.93
C GLY A 77 -1.53 -7.96 -14.73
N LEU A 78 -2.06 -7.13 -15.62
CA LEU A 78 -3.46 -6.69 -15.61
C LEU A 78 -4.39 -7.79 -16.13
N ASN A 79 -4.51 -8.87 -15.39
CA ASN A 79 -5.28 -10.05 -15.76
C ASN A 79 -6.52 -10.22 -14.86
N PRO A 80 -7.75 -9.99 -15.38
CA PRO A 80 -8.99 -10.14 -14.62
C PRO A 80 -9.16 -11.52 -13.98
N SER A 81 -8.78 -12.62 -14.67
CA SER A 81 -8.90 -13.97 -14.11
C SER A 81 -8.03 -14.19 -12.86
N VAL A 82 -6.86 -13.55 -12.80
CA VAL A 82 -6.01 -13.60 -11.60
C VAL A 82 -6.66 -12.82 -10.45
N VAL A 83 -7.32 -11.69 -10.75
CA VAL A 83 -8.04 -10.90 -9.75
C VAL A 83 -9.27 -11.65 -9.25
N GLU A 84 -10.02 -12.30 -10.12
CA GLU A 84 -11.18 -13.12 -9.73
C GLU A 84 -10.79 -14.21 -8.72
N ILE A 85 -9.71 -14.93 -8.98
CA ILE A 85 -9.17 -15.96 -8.05
C ILE A 85 -8.68 -15.30 -6.74
N ALA A 86 -8.00 -14.16 -6.82
CA ALA A 86 -7.55 -13.45 -5.63
C ALA A 86 -8.74 -13.02 -4.73
N LEU A 87 -9.81 -12.51 -5.33
CA LEU A 87 -11.04 -12.14 -4.62
C LEU A 87 -11.74 -13.35 -4.01
N ALA A 88 -11.81 -14.47 -4.74
CA ALA A 88 -12.37 -15.73 -4.23
C ALA A 88 -11.58 -16.28 -3.03
N LEU A 89 -10.26 -16.05 -2.97
CA LEU A 89 -9.42 -16.36 -1.81
C LEU A 89 -9.59 -15.38 -0.65
N GLY A 90 -10.31 -14.26 -0.81
CA GLY A 90 -10.48 -13.25 0.23
C GLY A 90 -9.36 -12.20 0.29
N THR A 91 -8.55 -12.08 -0.74
CA THR A 91 -7.47 -11.08 -0.81
C THR A 91 -8.00 -9.67 -0.60
N LYS A 92 -7.43 -8.94 0.35
CA LYS A 92 -7.92 -7.62 0.76
C LYS A 92 -7.50 -6.50 -0.17
N GLN A 93 -6.26 -6.51 -0.64
CA GLN A 93 -5.78 -5.47 -1.55
C GLN A 93 -5.48 -6.05 -2.93
N ILE A 94 -6.13 -5.48 -3.93
CA ILE A 94 -5.76 -5.64 -5.34
C ILE A 94 -5.00 -4.38 -5.74
N GLN A 95 -3.68 -4.50 -5.92
CA GLN A 95 -2.83 -3.33 -6.18
C GLN A 95 -2.44 -3.27 -7.64
N MET A 96 -2.59 -2.12 -8.26
CA MET A 96 -2.09 -1.83 -9.60
C MET A 96 -0.58 -2.05 -9.67
N PRO A 97 -0.01 -2.22 -10.88
CA PRO A 97 1.40 -2.53 -11.05
C PRO A 97 2.31 -1.55 -10.29
N THR A 98 3.35 -2.10 -9.66
CA THR A 98 4.42 -1.35 -9.02
C THR A 98 5.65 -1.35 -9.94
N TYR A 99 6.59 -2.26 -9.77
CA TYR A 99 7.80 -2.36 -10.58
C TYR A 99 7.52 -2.57 -12.08
N SER A 100 6.38 -3.19 -12.41
CA SER A 100 5.94 -3.36 -13.79
C SER A 100 5.14 -2.19 -14.33
N SER A 101 4.88 -1.13 -13.56
CA SER A 101 4.23 0.05 -14.12
C SER A 101 5.16 0.79 -15.08
N ARG A 102 4.61 1.37 -16.13
CA ARG A 102 5.41 2.18 -17.05
C ARG A 102 6.02 3.41 -16.34
N ASN A 103 5.30 4.00 -15.40
CA ASN A 103 5.79 5.14 -14.64
C ASN A 103 7.07 4.79 -13.87
N HIS A 104 7.10 3.62 -13.20
CA HIS A 104 8.29 3.11 -12.53
C HIS A 104 9.44 2.86 -13.51
N GLN A 105 9.15 2.20 -14.65
CA GLN A 105 10.14 1.93 -15.68
C GLN A 105 10.72 3.21 -16.32
N ASN A 106 9.90 4.25 -16.48
CA ASN A 106 10.38 5.55 -17.00
C ASN A 106 11.35 6.24 -16.02
N MET A 107 11.15 6.06 -14.71
CA MET A 107 12.01 6.68 -13.70
C MET A 107 13.33 5.92 -13.50
N TYR A 108 13.27 4.60 -13.39
CA TYR A 108 14.43 3.78 -13.01
C TYR A 108 15.05 2.99 -14.17
N GLY A 109 14.39 2.97 -15.34
CA GLY A 109 14.83 2.21 -16.50
C GLY A 109 14.80 0.69 -16.23
N ASP A 110 15.70 -0.02 -16.92
CA ASP A 110 15.90 -1.46 -16.76
C ASP A 110 16.79 -1.78 -15.53
N ASP A 111 16.74 -1.01 -14.44
CA ASP A 111 17.61 -1.23 -13.28
C ASP A 111 17.32 -2.58 -12.64
N GLN A 112 18.20 -3.53 -12.92
CA GLN A 112 18.12 -4.92 -12.42
C GLN A 112 18.17 -5.02 -10.88
N LYS A 113 18.54 -3.96 -10.16
CA LYS A 113 18.56 -3.96 -8.69
C LYS A 113 17.18 -4.12 -8.09
N VAL A 114 16.14 -3.71 -8.83
CA VAL A 114 14.76 -3.84 -8.39
C VAL A 114 14.23 -5.25 -8.63
N PHE A 115 14.61 -5.86 -9.77
CA PHE A 115 14.29 -7.25 -10.11
C PHE A 115 15.57 -8.02 -10.47
N PRO A 116 16.35 -8.48 -9.48
CA PRO A 116 17.66 -9.10 -9.71
C PRO A 116 17.61 -10.41 -10.51
N TYR A 117 16.42 -11.00 -10.66
CA TYR A 117 16.20 -12.27 -11.38
C TYR A 117 15.71 -12.06 -12.82
N LYS A 118 15.45 -10.84 -13.26
CA LYS A 118 14.91 -10.59 -14.60
C LYS A 118 15.62 -9.42 -15.28
N LYS A 119 16.11 -9.67 -16.51
CA LYS A 119 16.81 -8.64 -17.28
C LYS A 119 15.90 -7.56 -17.84
N ARG A 120 14.62 -7.86 -18.10
CA ARG A 120 13.61 -6.93 -18.57
C ARG A 120 12.28 -7.25 -17.93
N VAL A 121 11.59 -6.21 -17.49
CA VAL A 121 10.21 -6.26 -16.97
C VAL A 121 9.29 -5.68 -18.03
N LYS A 122 8.21 -6.39 -18.39
CA LYS A 122 7.20 -5.87 -19.30
C LYS A 122 6.52 -4.66 -18.63
N PRO A 123 6.57 -3.48 -19.24
CA PRO A 123 5.89 -2.32 -18.68
C PRO A 123 4.38 -2.40 -18.93
N TYR A 124 3.61 -2.06 -17.92
CA TYR A 124 2.16 -1.96 -18.00
C TYR A 124 1.71 -0.51 -17.91
N TYR A 125 0.79 -0.15 -18.78
CA TYR A 125 -0.03 1.06 -18.71
C TYR A 125 -1.44 0.62 -18.32
N ILE A 126 -2.16 1.50 -17.66
CA ILE A 126 -3.60 1.30 -17.44
C ILE A 126 -4.46 2.14 -18.38
N LEU A 127 -3.85 3.08 -19.09
CA LEU A 127 -4.50 3.91 -20.10
C LEU A 127 -4.14 3.46 -21.51
N GLY A 128 -5.15 3.36 -22.35
CA GLY A 128 -5.00 3.22 -23.79
C GLY A 128 -5.00 4.57 -24.50
N ASP A 129 -5.29 4.52 -25.80
CA ASP A 129 -5.44 5.72 -26.65
C ASP A 129 -6.54 6.63 -26.09
N GLU A 130 -6.40 7.94 -26.28
CA GLU A 130 -7.32 8.96 -25.78
C GLU A 130 -7.45 9.05 -24.24
N GLY A 131 -6.52 8.43 -23.49
CA GLY A 131 -6.50 8.50 -22.02
C GLY A 131 -7.63 7.74 -21.31
N ARG A 132 -8.28 6.80 -21.99
CA ARG A 132 -9.29 5.92 -21.40
C ARG A 132 -8.66 4.71 -20.75
N LEU A 133 -9.27 4.20 -19.68
CA LEU A 133 -8.83 2.95 -19.05
C LEU A 133 -8.89 1.79 -20.05
N LEU A 134 -7.92 0.89 -19.98
CA LEU A 134 -7.92 -0.36 -20.74
C LEU A 134 -9.10 -1.24 -20.30
N SER A 135 -9.66 -2.03 -21.23
CA SER A 135 -10.79 -2.92 -20.93
C SER A 135 -10.53 -3.89 -19.79
N GLN A 136 -9.30 -4.40 -19.68
CA GLN A 136 -8.90 -5.28 -18.56
C GLN A 136 -8.98 -4.54 -17.20
N VAL A 137 -8.65 -3.24 -17.17
CA VAL A 137 -8.74 -2.43 -15.94
C VAL A 137 -10.19 -2.16 -15.56
N GLU A 138 -11.05 -1.89 -16.56
CA GLU A 138 -12.49 -1.76 -16.35
C GLU A 138 -13.08 -3.04 -15.77
N GLU A 139 -12.73 -4.21 -16.32
CA GLU A 139 -13.16 -5.51 -15.83
C GLU A 139 -12.67 -5.78 -14.40
N ILE A 140 -11.42 -5.43 -14.07
CA ILE A 140 -10.88 -5.54 -12.71
C ILE A 140 -11.68 -4.68 -11.73
N LEU A 141 -12.05 -3.46 -12.09
CA LEU A 141 -12.86 -2.59 -11.24
C LEU A 141 -14.26 -3.16 -11.00
N GLU A 142 -14.90 -3.72 -12.04
CA GLU A 142 -16.20 -4.39 -11.89
C GLU A 142 -16.11 -5.65 -11.01
N LEU A 143 -15.03 -6.42 -11.08
CA LEU A 143 -14.80 -7.58 -10.20
C LEU A 143 -14.63 -7.16 -8.72
N ILE A 144 -13.95 -6.05 -8.44
CA ILE A 144 -13.74 -5.55 -7.06
C ILE A 144 -15.05 -4.95 -6.49
N LYS A 145 -15.89 -4.41 -7.34
CA LYS A 145 -17.15 -3.76 -6.98
C LYS A 145 -18.01 -4.65 -6.07
N GLY A 146 -18.45 -4.08 -4.96
CA GLY A 146 -19.31 -4.77 -3.99
C GLY A 146 -18.61 -5.83 -3.14
N THR A 147 -17.29 -6.02 -3.31
CA THR A 147 -16.49 -6.89 -2.44
C THR A 147 -15.97 -6.14 -1.21
N ASN A 148 -15.40 -6.88 -0.26
CA ASN A 148 -14.67 -6.30 0.87
C ASN A 148 -13.19 -6.00 0.57
N SER A 149 -12.78 -6.12 -0.69
CA SER A 149 -11.45 -5.77 -1.13
C SER A 149 -11.36 -4.29 -1.51
N PHE A 150 -10.15 -3.77 -1.60
CA PHE A 150 -9.90 -2.40 -2.03
C PHE A 150 -8.78 -2.36 -3.07
N LEU A 151 -8.75 -1.26 -3.82
CA LEU A 151 -7.79 -1.05 -4.89
C LEU A 151 -6.61 -0.21 -4.40
N GLY A 152 -5.38 -0.67 -4.62
CA GLY A 152 -4.16 0.12 -4.44
C GLY A 152 -3.69 0.74 -5.75
N CYS A 153 -3.23 1.99 -5.73
CA CYS A 153 -2.78 2.68 -6.95
C CYS A 153 -1.41 2.18 -7.46
N GLY A 154 -0.60 1.52 -6.60
CA GLY A 154 0.73 1.08 -6.99
C GLY A 154 1.63 2.24 -7.42
N HIS A 155 2.43 2.05 -8.47
CA HIS A 155 3.36 3.06 -9.00
C HIS A 155 2.85 3.73 -10.29
N LEU A 156 1.55 3.95 -10.39
CA LEU A 156 0.95 4.61 -11.54
C LEU A 156 1.37 6.09 -11.63
N SER A 157 1.30 6.68 -12.79
CA SER A 157 1.45 8.13 -12.98
C SER A 157 0.22 8.89 -12.47
N VAL A 158 0.35 10.20 -12.22
CA VAL A 158 -0.77 11.05 -11.78
C VAL A 158 -1.96 10.94 -12.75
N ALA A 159 -1.72 10.98 -14.07
CA ALA A 159 -2.76 10.89 -15.08
C ALA A 159 -3.51 9.54 -15.03
N GLU A 160 -2.78 8.45 -14.80
CA GLU A 160 -3.38 7.12 -14.65
C GLU A 160 -4.22 7.02 -13.37
N VAL A 161 -3.73 7.59 -12.24
CA VAL A 161 -4.49 7.61 -11.00
C VAL A 161 -5.74 8.50 -11.13
N ASP A 162 -5.65 9.66 -11.79
CA ASP A 162 -6.81 10.53 -12.03
C ASP A 162 -7.93 9.79 -12.79
N ALA A 163 -7.59 9.03 -13.85
CA ALA A 163 -8.55 8.23 -14.60
C ALA A 163 -9.11 7.06 -13.76
N LEU A 164 -8.24 6.37 -13.01
CA LEU A 164 -8.60 5.26 -12.15
C LEU A 164 -9.56 5.68 -11.04
N VAL A 165 -9.27 6.79 -10.36
CA VAL A 165 -10.10 7.35 -9.27
C VAL A 165 -11.48 7.75 -9.77
N LYS A 166 -11.56 8.42 -10.92
CA LYS A 166 -12.84 8.78 -11.54
C LYS A 166 -13.72 7.53 -11.73
N ARG A 167 -13.17 6.47 -12.30
CA ARG A 167 -13.91 5.25 -12.56
C ARG A 167 -14.22 4.44 -11.29
N ALA A 168 -13.26 4.36 -10.35
CA ALA A 168 -13.48 3.70 -9.06
C ALA A 168 -14.62 4.34 -8.26
N ARG A 169 -14.77 5.66 -8.32
CA ARG A 169 -15.90 6.39 -7.72
C ARG A 169 -17.24 5.96 -8.33
N GLU A 170 -17.31 5.81 -9.64
CA GLU A 170 -18.54 5.36 -10.34
C GLU A 170 -18.91 3.93 -9.96
N THR A 171 -17.93 3.06 -9.76
CA THR A 171 -18.15 1.66 -9.35
C THR A 171 -18.31 1.48 -7.84
N GLY A 172 -17.97 2.48 -7.03
CA GLY A 172 -17.99 2.39 -5.56
C GLY A 172 -16.82 1.59 -4.96
N CYS A 173 -15.76 1.36 -5.73
CA CYS A 173 -14.54 0.72 -5.23
C CYS A 173 -13.81 1.63 -4.24
N ARG A 174 -13.40 1.08 -3.08
CA ARG A 174 -12.49 1.78 -2.17
C ARG A 174 -11.09 1.82 -2.78
N VAL A 175 -10.44 2.98 -2.69
CA VAL A 175 -9.11 3.21 -3.27
C VAL A 175 -8.15 3.72 -2.21
N LEU A 176 -6.92 3.20 -2.23
CA LEU A 176 -5.78 3.66 -1.46
C LEU A 176 -4.66 4.08 -2.41
N ALA A 177 -4.26 5.34 -2.37
CA ALA A 177 -3.04 5.81 -3.02
C ALA A 177 -1.85 5.48 -2.12
N ASN A 178 -1.09 4.46 -2.51
CA ASN A 178 -0.03 3.89 -1.68
C ASN A 178 1.23 4.75 -1.67
N ALA A 179 1.88 4.86 -0.51
CA ALA A 179 3.23 5.39 -0.32
C ALA A 179 3.52 6.71 -1.06
N VAL A 180 2.57 7.64 -1.06
CA VAL A 180 2.54 8.85 -1.90
C VAL A 180 3.74 9.79 -1.76
N SER A 181 4.54 9.63 -0.72
CA SER A 181 5.66 10.52 -0.37
C SER A 181 7.03 9.87 -0.57
N THR A 182 7.09 8.63 -1.05
CA THR A 182 8.35 7.97 -1.43
C THR A 182 8.80 8.50 -2.79
N ASP A 183 10.05 8.26 -3.14
CA ASP A 183 10.60 8.65 -4.46
C ASP A 183 9.84 8.01 -5.64
N MET A 184 9.10 6.91 -5.37
CA MET A 184 8.20 6.26 -6.32
C MET A 184 7.01 5.63 -5.59
N PRO A 185 5.81 6.13 -5.82
CA PRO A 185 5.46 7.34 -6.57
C PRO A 185 5.63 8.59 -5.69
N ASP A 186 6.14 9.69 -6.23
CA ASP A 186 6.18 10.99 -5.53
C ASP A 186 5.03 11.86 -6.03
N TYR A 187 3.84 11.69 -5.45
CA TYR A 187 2.65 12.38 -5.89
C TYR A 187 2.59 13.81 -5.36
N PRO A 188 2.35 14.82 -6.22
CA PRO A 188 2.12 16.20 -5.80
C PRO A 188 0.97 16.30 -4.81
N VAL A 189 1.09 17.18 -3.80
CA VAL A 189 0.08 17.32 -2.74
C VAL A 189 -1.29 17.77 -3.26
N ASP A 190 -1.33 18.55 -4.31
CA ASP A 190 -2.58 18.95 -4.98
C ASP A 190 -3.30 17.77 -5.64
N ALA A 191 -2.56 16.82 -6.20
CA ALA A 191 -3.13 15.56 -6.70
C ALA A 191 -3.70 14.73 -5.55
N GLN A 192 -2.94 14.56 -4.45
CA GLN A 192 -3.40 13.86 -3.25
C GLN A 192 -4.71 14.47 -2.73
N LYS A 193 -4.79 15.80 -2.64
CA LYS A 193 -6.01 16.50 -2.20
C LYS A 193 -7.18 16.26 -3.14
N ARG A 194 -6.98 16.37 -4.46
CA ARG A 194 -8.04 16.09 -5.44
C ARG A 194 -8.58 14.68 -5.33
N TRP A 195 -7.73 13.70 -5.05
CA TRP A 195 -8.14 12.29 -4.87
C TRP A 195 -8.89 12.09 -3.56
N ALA A 196 -8.41 12.67 -2.48
CA ALA A 196 -9.08 12.63 -1.17
C ALA A 196 -10.50 13.24 -1.24
N ASP A 197 -10.67 14.35 -1.96
CA ASP A 197 -11.99 14.99 -2.21
C ASP A 197 -12.94 14.08 -3.02
N GLN A 198 -12.41 13.02 -3.64
CA GLN A 198 -13.17 12.00 -4.34
C GLN A 198 -13.33 10.69 -3.55
N GLY A 199 -12.90 10.68 -2.28
CA GLY A 199 -13.05 9.52 -1.40
C GLY A 199 -11.88 8.54 -1.41
N VAL A 200 -10.72 8.93 -1.98
CA VAL A 200 -9.50 8.11 -1.97
C VAL A 200 -8.74 8.32 -0.66
N PHE A 201 -8.31 7.23 -0.04
CA PHE A 201 -7.38 7.29 1.07
C PHE A 201 -5.94 7.49 0.59
N ILE A 202 -5.16 8.26 1.33
CA ILE A 202 -3.78 8.64 1.01
C ILE A 202 -2.85 8.02 2.04
N GLU A 203 -1.95 7.15 1.59
CA GLU A 203 -1.03 6.45 2.48
C GLU A 203 0.33 7.15 2.54
N HIS A 204 0.75 7.51 3.74
CA HIS A 204 2.10 7.97 4.04
C HIS A 204 2.90 6.83 4.66
N ALA A 205 4.10 6.57 4.12
CA ALA A 205 4.95 5.47 4.56
C ALA A 205 6.13 5.97 5.40
N TYR A 206 6.45 5.23 6.48
CA TYR A 206 7.63 5.50 7.32
C TYR A 206 8.91 5.49 6.49
N MET A 207 9.02 4.58 5.51
CA MET A 207 10.19 4.46 4.64
C MET A 207 10.58 5.80 4.02
N ALA A 208 9.63 6.65 3.65
CA ALA A 208 9.89 7.94 2.99
C ALA A 208 10.80 8.89 3.81
N ILE A 209 10.76 8.80 5.14
CA ILE A 209 11.58 9.63 6.06
C ILE A 209 12.83 8.92 6.58
N THR A 210 13.24 7.84 5.93
CA THR A 210 14.44 7.06 6.27
C THR A 210 15.50 7.20 5.18
N GLU A 211 16.67 6.61 5.38
CA GLU A 211 17.76 6.60 4.39
C GLU A 211 17.65 5.45 3.36
N VAL A 212 16.50 4.77 3.31
CA VAL A 212 16.31 3.63 2.39
C VAL A 212 16.02 4.06 0.96
N PRO A 213 15.09 5.00 0.69
CA PRO A 213 14.81 5.49 -0.66
C PRO A 213 16.00 6.29 -1.23
N HIS A 214 16.01 6.51 -2.53
CA HIS A 214 17.00 7.38 -3.17
C HIS A 214 16.86 8.84 -2.73
N VAL A 215 15.64 9.25 -2.37
CA VAL A 215 15.33 10.58 -1.87
C VAL A 215 14.59 10.46 -0.54
N THR A 216 15.27 10.82 0.55
CA THR A 216 14.63 10.95 1.87
C THR A 216 13.88 12.28 1.94
N VAL A 217 12.63 12.24 2.37
CA VAL A 217 11.87 13.48 2.59
C VAL A 217 11.86 13.88 4.07
N PRO A 218 11.85 15.18 4.40
CA PRO A 218 11.71 15.62 5.78
C PRO A 218 10.30 15.31 6.29
N VAL A 219 10.16 15.02 7.59
CA VAL A 219 8.87 14.70 8.21
C VAL A 219 7.86 15.85 8.07
N GLU A 220 8.33 17.09 8.04
CA GLU A 220 7.54 18.30 7.83
C GLU A 220 6.81 18.30 6.48
N ARG A 221 7.39 17.67 5.45
CA ARG A 221 6.72 17.48 4.16
C ARG A 221 5.48 16.60 4.32
N ILE A 222 5.60 15.48 5.05
CA ILE A 222 4.46 14.58 5.31
C ILE A 222 3.41 15.30 6.16
N VAL A 223 3.83 16.03 7.20
CA VAL A 223 2.90 16.84 8.01
C VAL A 223 2.14 17.84 7.15
N LYS A 224 2.82 18.56 6.24
CA LYS A 224 2.16 19.49 5.30
C LYS A 224 1.17 18.75 4.39
N GLN A 225 1.50 17.57 3.90
CA GLN A 225 0.59 16.75 3.06
C GLN A 225 -0.64 16.34 3.88
N ILE A 226 -0.48 15.80 5.09
CA ILE A 226 -1.59 15.44 5.99
C ILE A 226 -2.49 16.65 6.28
N ARG A 227 -1.91 17.82 6.57
CA ARG A 227 -2.67 19.06 6.82
C ARG A 227 -3.45 19.54 5.60
N THR A 228 -2.90 19.36 4.40
CA THR A 228 -3.56 19.76 3.14
C THR A 228 -4.67 18.78 2.76
N VAL A 229 -4.44 17.50 2.94
CA VAL A 229 -5.37 16.41 2.57
C VAL A 229 -6.50 16.31 3.61
N GLY A 230 -6.18 16.38 4.88
CA GLY A 230 -7.02 16.06 6.04
C GLY A 230 -6.71 14.66 6.59
N ALA A 231 -6.48 14.56 7.90
CA ALA A 231 -6.14 13.30 8.57
C ALA A 231 -7.23 12.23 8.41
N GLU A 232 -8.48 12.63 8.20
CA GLU A 232 -9.63 11.75 7.94
C GLU A 232 -9.51 10.97 6.63
N TRP A 233 -8.65 11.40 5.71
CA TRP A 233 -8.37 10.72 4.44
C TRP A 233 -6.96 10.13 4.38
N CYS A 234 -6.18 10.21 5.45
CA CYS A 234 -4.82 9.68 5.48
C CYS A 234 -4.76 8.33 6.21
N VAL A 235 -3.82 7.48 5.79
CA VAL A 235 -3.45 6.22 6.44
C VAL A 235 -1.93 6.24 6.65
N LEU A 236 -1.46 5.71 7.77
CA LEU A 236 -0.03 5.50 8.00
C LEU A 236 0.33 4.04 7.76
N GLY A 237 1.38 3.81 6.98
CA GLY A 237 2.00 2.51 6.76
C GLY A 237 3.50 2.58 7.02
N THR A 238 4.17 1.43 7.15
CA THR A 238 5.61 1.44 7.39
C THR A 238 6.44 1.26 6.13
N ASP A 239 5.95 0.49 5.16
CA ASP A 239 6.73 -0.05 4.04
C ASP A 239 7.97 -0.82 4.53
N SER A 240 7.80 -1.51 5.67
CA SER A 240 8.85 -2.29 6.33
C SER A 240 9.10 -3.61 5.59
N GLY A 241 10.30 -4.17 5.86
CA GLY A 241 10.77 -5.44 5.28
C GLY A 241 12.14 -5.31 4.63
N ASN A 242 12.56 -4.11 4.26
CA ASN A 242 13.92 -3.87 3.79
C ASN A 242 14.92 -4.16 4.91
N MET A 243 16.10 -4.73 4.55
CA MET A 243 17.17 -5.09 5.50
C MET A 243 17.69 -3.92 6.34
N ARG A 244 17.53 -2.67 5.87
CA ARG A 244 17.99 -1.44 6.54
C ARG A 244 16.93 -0.82 7.46
N LEU A 245 15.66 -1.24 7.37
CA LEU A 245 14.59 -0.76 8.24
C LEU A 245 14.52 -1.55 9.55
N PRO A 246 13.99 -0.97 10.64
CA PRO A 246 13.62 -1.71 11.82
C PRO A 246 12.46 -2.68 11.54
N ASP A 247 12.06 -3.46 12.55
CA ASP A 247 10.80 -4.23 12.50
C ASP A 247 9.59 -3.30 12.40
N ASN A 248 8.44 -3.87 12.03
CA ASN A 248 7.20 -3.12 11.80
C ASN A 248 6.71 -2.35 13.03
N VAL A 249 6.83 -2.94 14.22
CA VAL A 249 6.42 -2.32 15.48
C VAL A 249 7.29 -1.09 15.78
N THR A 250 8.61 -1.26 15.71
CA THR A 250 9.57 -0.17 15.90
C THR A 250 9.41 0.90 14.81
N ALA A 251 9.21 0.51 13.54
CA ALA A 251 9.01 1.43 12.44
C ALA A 251 7.76 2.29 12.63
N LEU A 252 6.61 1.66 12.94
CA LEU A 252 5.35 2.39 13.13
C LEU A 252 5.44 3.32 14.35
N ARG A 253 6.00 2.86 15.46
CA ARG A 253 6.21 3.69 16.65
C ARG A 253 7.07 4.92 16.35
N ASN A 254 8.21 4.72 15.70
CA ASN A 254 9.09 5.82 15.30
C ASN A 254 8.39 6.80 14.38
N PHE A 255 7.56 6.30 13.45
CA PHE A 255 6.81 7.17 12.55
C PHE A 255 5.81 8.04 13.30
N VAL A 256 5.01 7.43 14.15
CA VAL A 256 4.01 8.13 14.98
C VAL A 256 4.70 9.16 15.89
N GLU A 257 5.77 8.78 16.59
CA GLU A 257 6.52 9.68 17.47
C GLU A 257 7.07 10.89 16.71
N ARG A 258 7.63 10.70 15.52
CA ARG A 258 8.16 11.79 14.69
C ARG A 258 7.05 12.71 14.16
N LEU A 259 5.91 12.17 13.75
CA LEU A 259 4.76 12.97 13.31
C LEU A 259 4.17 13.77 14.46
N MET A 260 4.04 13.20 15.66
CA MET A 260 3.56 13.92 16.84
C MET A 260 4.54 15.01 17.27
N ALA A 261 5.84 14.75 17.26
CA ALA A 261 6.86 15.78 17.53
C ALA A 261 6.80 16.95 16.52
N ALA A 262 6.35 16.68 15.29
CA ALA A 262 6.15 17.66 14.24
C ALA A 262 4.72 18.28 14.23
N GLY A 263 3.90 18.03 15.28
CA GLY A 263 2.63 18.70 15.53
C GLY A 263 1.37 17.96 15.07
N ILE A 264 1.45 16.68 14.68
CA ILE A 264 0.26 15.84 14.47
C ILE A 264 -0.29 15.44 15.85
N THR A 265 -1.59 15.58 16.05
CA THR A 265 -2.25 15.30 17.33
C THR A 265 -2.56 13.81 17.52
N GLU A 266 -2.75 13.35 18.76
CA GLU A 266 -3.17 11.97 19.06
C GLU A 266 -4.47 11.59 18.34
N LYS A 267 -5.44 12.53 18.25
CA LYS A 267 -6.69 12.30 17.53
C LYS A 267 -6.48 12.04 16.03
N GLU A 268 -5.55 12.75 15.41
CA GLU A 268 -5.20 12.53 14.01
C GLU A 268 -4.45 11.21 13.82
N ILE A 269 -3.56 10.86 14.75
CA ILE A 269 -2.91 9.53 14.75
C ILE A 269 -3.97 8.43 14.87
N ASP A 270 -4.95 8.56 15.77
CA ASP A 270 -6.03 7.58 15.91
C ASP A 270 -6.84 7.41 14.62
N LEU A 271 -7.17 8.50 13.94
CA LEU A 271 -7.80 8.44 12.61
C LEU A 271 -6.95 7.64 11.63
N MET A 272 -5.69 7.98 11.49
CA MET A 272 -4.80 7.46 10.44
C MET A 272 -4.29 6.03 10.70
N THR A 273 -4.30 5.58 11.96
CA THR A 273 -3.75 4.26 12.32
C THR A 273 -4.81 3.24 12.78
N ARG A 274 -6.00 3.70 13.21
CA ARG A 274 -7.07 2.81 13.72
C ARG A 274 -8.35 2.89 12.89
N ARG A 275 -8.93 4.08 12.72
CA ARG A 275 -10.24 4.22 12.06
C ARG A 275 -10.17 4.06 10.55
N ASN A 276 -9.33 4.85 9.88
CA ASN A 276 -9.23 4.85 8.43
C ASN A 276 -8.77 3.50 7.85
N PRO A 277 -7.75 2.81 8.43
CA PRO A 277 -7.38 1.48 7.98
C PRO A 277 -8.54 0.47 8.04
N ARG A 278 -9.41 0.54 9.05
CA ARG A 278 -10.59 -0.33 9.16
C ARG A 278 -11.60 -0.05 8.05
N ILE A 279 -11.80 1.24 7.72
CA ILE A 279 -12.68 1.65 6.59
C ILE A 279 -12.10 1.11 5.28
N VAL A 280 -10.80 1.29 5.04
CA VAL A 280 -10.11 0.78 3.84
C VAL A 280 -10.28 -0.74 3.75
N LEU A 281 -10.05 -1.47 4.84
CA LEU A 281 -10.19 -2.93 4.90
C LEU A 281 -11.64 -3.44 4.84
N GLY A 282 -12.64 -2.57 5.00
CA GLY A 282 -14.05 -2.96 5.04
C GLY A 282 -14.43 -3.81 6.25
N ILE A 283 -13.85 -3.52 7.41
CA ILE A 283 -14.08 -4.24 8.69
C ILE A 283 -14.65 -3.30 9.77
N VAL A 284 -15.50 -2.36 9.37
CA VAL A 284 -16.13 -1.36 10.26
C VAL A 284 -17.33 -1.99 10.95
#